data_7290bd705b8e77ff2c5458f38ba9ddaf
#
_entry.id   7290bd705b8e77ff2c5458f38ba9ddaf
#
_cell.length_a   1.000
_cell.length_b   1.000
_cell.length_c   1.000
_cell.angle_alpha   90.00
_cell.angle_beta   90.00
_cell.angle_gamma   90.00
#
_symmetry.space_group_name_H-M   'P 1'
#
loop_
_entity.id
_entity.type
_entity.pdbx_description
1 polymer ?
#
loop_
_entity_poly.entity_id
_entity_poly.type
_entity_poly.pdbx_seq_one_letter_code
_entity_poly.pdbx_strand_id
1 'polypeptide(L)'
;IRHKEKNSLINEIRILKYCQSPYILRLIDFKYNGTNVEIITPYIRRGDLAHIIKKRKKKFDENIIWSYLIQLCLGIQYLHTNHIIHRDIKNSNILINITDHLYIADFGTSKVFFENNSMTQSFVGTPYYLSPEILNKQKYSFKIDIWGIGCVLFEMISFTPPFIASNMKSLSKKILSTSFSKNLKLYSSM
;
A
#
# COMPACT_ATOMS: atom_id res chain seq x y z
N ILE A 1 4.55 -5.71 24.52
CA ILE A 1 4.82 -5.48 23.07
C ILE A 1 6.22 -6.01 22.78
N ARG A 2 6.34 -6.94 21.81
CA ARG A 2 7.65 -7.47 21.40
C ARG A 2 8.51 -6.30 20.88
N HIS A 3 9.81 -6.34 21.11
CA HIS A 3 10.74 -5.25 20.75
C HIS A 3 10.61 -4.80 19.27
N LYS A 4 10.30 -5.74 18.38
CA LYS A 4 10.06 -5.50 16.95
C LYS A 4 8.80 -4.68 16.68
N GLU A 5 7.71 -4.96 17.40
CA GLU A 5 6.43 -4.24 17.28
C GLU A 5 6.53 -2.80 17.79
N LYS A 6 7.28 -2.61 18.88
CA LYS A 6 7.55 -1.27 19.42
C LYS A 6 8.33 -0.40 18.43
N ASN A 7 9.35 -0.96 17.78
CA ASN A 7 10.13 -0.24 16.77
C ASN A 7 9.29 0.11 15.53
N SER A 8 8.37 -0.77 15.11
CA SER A 8 7.43 -0.53 14.01
C SER A 8 6.51 0.66 14.32
N LEU A 9 5.91 0.69 15.52
CA LEU A 9 5.03 1.77 15.95
C LEU A 9 5.76 3.12 16.09
N ILE A 10 6.97 3.11 16.64
CA ILE A 10 7.80 4.33 16.74
C ILE A 10 8.11 4.87 15.34
N ASN A 11 8.45 3.99 14.41
CA ASN A 11 8.73 4.37 13.03
C ASN A 11 7.49 4.96 12.35
N GLU A 12 6.33 4.35 12.54
CA GLU A 12 5.05 4.85 12.02
C GLU A 12 4.73 6.25 12.53
N ILE A 13 4.83 6.48 13.85
CA ILE A 13 4.60 7.80 14.44
C ILE A 13 5.57 8.84 13.86
N ARG A 14 6.85 8.50 13.70
CA ARG A 14 7.86 9.40 13.13
C ARG A 14 7.51 9.79 11.70
N ILE A 15 7.16 8.83 10.87
CA ILE A 15 6.80 9.07 9.47
C ILE A 15 5.52 9.92 9.39
N LEU A 16 4.47 9.53 10.12
CA LEU A 16 3.21 10.28 10.13
C LEU A 16 3.38 11.72 10.64
N LYS A 17 4.24 11.94 11.63
CA LYS A 17 4.55 13.28 12.16
C LYS A 17 5.31 14.13 11.15
N TYR A 18 6.19 13.52 10.36
CA TYR A 18 7.01 14.20 9.36
C TYR A 18 6.22 14.51 8.08
N CYS A 19 5.32 13.61 7.66
CA CYS A 19 4.61 13.73 6.40
C CYS A 19 3.53 14.81 6.42
N GLN A 20 3.64 15.77 5.50
CA GLN A 20 2.67 16.84 5.27
C GLN A 20 2.17 16.79 3.82
N SER A 21 1.36 15.79 3.51
CA SER A 21 0.77 15.61 2.19
C SER A 21 -0.74 15.40 2.32
N PRO A 22 -1.57 15.96 1.43
CA PRO A 22 -3.02 15.72 1.45
C PRO A 22 -3.38 14.24 1.19
N TYR A 23 -2.46 13.46 0.60
CA TYR A 23 -2.67 12.05 0.25
C TYR A 23 -2.11 11.08 1.29
N ILE A 24 -1.58 11.58 2.41
CA ILE A 24 -1.10 10.77 3.54
C ILE A 24 -2.04 10.95 4.72
N LEU A 25 -2.42 9.85 5.39
CA LEU A 25 -3.25 9.92 6.58
C LEU A 25 -2.52 10.73 7.67
N ARG A 26 -3.13 11.84 8.10
CA ARG A 26 -2.50 12.74 9.06
C ARG A 26 -2.48 12.14 10.47
N LEU A 27 -1.38 12.28 11.19
CA LEU A 27 -1.35 12.08 12.63
C LEU A 27 -2.03 13.29 13.33
N ILE A 28 -3.01 13.02 14.22
CA ILE A 28 -3.58 14.02 15.11
C ILE A 28 -2.76 14.07 16.40
N ASP A 29 -2.61 12.91 17.04
CA ASP A 29 -1.90 12.76 18.31
C ASP A 29 -1.45 11.30 18.50
N PHE A 30 -0.63 11.07 19.51
CA PHE A 30 -0.31 9.72 19.98
C PHE A 30 -0.17 9.70 21.49
N LYS A 31 -0.52 8.59 22.13
CA LYS A 31 -0.40 8.38 23.57
C LYS A 31 0.48 7.18 23.86
N TYR A 32 1.28 7.29 24.89
CA TYR A 32 2.09 6.18 25.41
C TYR A 32 1.92 6.09 26.91
N ASN A 33 1.47 4.95 27.40
CA ASN A 33 1.22 4.69 28.82
C ASN A 33 2.21 3.70 29.45
N GLY A 34 3.38 3.53 28.86
CA GLY A 34 4.41 2.57 29.33
C GLY A 34 4.28 1.17 28.71
N THR A 35 3.07 0.70 28.43
CA THR A 35 2.79 -0.61 27.82
C THR A 35 2.19 -0.52 26.44
N ASN A 36 1.28 0.41 26.20
CA ASN A 36 0.55 0.57 24.96
C ASN A 36 0.89 1.89 24.27
N VAL A 37 0.86 1.86 22.95
CA VAL A 37 0.94 3.04 22.08
C VAL A 37 -0.39 3.16 21.35
N GLU A 38 -1.02 4.32 21.43
CA GLU A 38 -2.25 4.67 20.73
C GLU A 38 -1.91 5.74 19.69
N ILE A 39 -2.24 5.50 18.44
CA ILE A 39 -2.08 6.46 17.32
C ILE A 39 -3.45 7.02 17.01
N ILE A 40 -3.60 8.33 17.07
CA ILE A 40 -4.87 9.03 16.85
C ILE A 40 -4.82 9.69 15.49
N THR A 41 -5.74 9.29 14.60
CA THR A 41 -5.86 9.80 13.22
C THR A 41 -7.30 10.23 12.94
N PRO A 42 -7.55 11.01 11.89
CA PRO A 42 -8.91 11.29 11.45
C PRO A 42 -9.68 10.03 11.12
N TYR A 43 -10.96 9.98 11.49
CA TYR A 43 -11.83 8.88 11.09
C TYR A 43 -12.26 9.03 9.62
N ILE A 44 -11.87 8.08 8.79
CA ILE A 44 -12.20 8.08 7.35
C ILE A 44 -13.45 7.22 7.12
N ARG A 45 -14.58 7.89 6.93
CA ARG A 45 -15.93 7.28 7.04
C ARG A 45 -16.22 6.13 6.06
N ARG A 46 -15.72 6.16 4.82
CA ARG A 46 -15.94 5.08 3.85
C ARG A 46 -15.02 3.88 4.06
N GLY A 47 -14.00 4.03 4.94
CA GLY A 47 -13.04 2.97 5.23
C GLY A 47 -12.02 2.75 4.13
N ASP A 48 -11.50 1.53 4.06
CA ASP A 48 -10.45 1.15 3.12
C ASP A 48 -10.99 0.69 1.75
N LEU A 49 -10.14 0.79 0.74
CA LEU A 49 -10.47 0.45 -0.65
C LEU A 49 -10.77 -1.06 -0.81
N ALA A 50 -10.13 -1.94 -0.03
CA ALA A 50 -10.43 -3.39 -0.08
C ALA A 50 -11.87 -3.67 0.33
N HIS A 51 -12.35 -3.00 1.39
CA HIS A 51 -13.74 -3.09 1.83
C HIS A 51 -14.72 -2.52 0.77
N ILE A 52 -14.36 -1.39 0.15
CA ILE A 52 -15.16 -0.79 -0.91
C ILE A 52 -15.25 -1.74 -2.12
N ILE A 53 -14.13 -2.33 -2.56
CA ILE A 53 -14.09 -3.30 -3.65
C ILE A 53 -14.97 -4.53 -3.31
N LYS A 54 -14.81 -5.09 -2.10
CA LYS A 54 -15.56 -6.28 -1.67
C LYS A 54 -17.08 -6.09 -1.64
N LYS A 55 -17.54 -4.91 -1.25
CA LYS A 55 -18.98 -4.58 -1.17
C LYS A 55 -19.59 -4.22 -2.52
N ARG A 56 -18.77 -3.93 -3.51
CA ARG A 56 -19.22 -3.39 -4.78
C ARG A 56 -19.82 -4.48 -5.68
N LYS A 57 -20.99 -4.22 -6.24
CA LYS A 57 -21.68 -5.12 -7.18
C LYS A 57 -21.49 -4.72 -8.66
N LYS A 58 -21.02 -3.50 -8.91
CA LYS A 58 -20.82 -2.93 -10.25
C LYS A 58 -19.38 -2.45 -10.40
N LYS A 59 -18.85 -2.45 -11.62
CA LYS A 59 -17.55 -1.88 -11.96
C LYS A 59 -17.42 -0.44 -11.43
N PHE A 60 -16.20 -0.03 -11.12
CA PHE A 60 -15.92 1.38 -10.91
C PHE A 60 -16.13 2.16 -12.20
N ASP A 61 -16.57 3.39 -12.08
CA ASP A 61 -16.47 4.36 -13.17
C ASP A 61 -14.98 4.58 -13.49
N GLU A 62 -14.63 4.67 -14.76
CA GLU A 62 -13.26 4.84 -15.20
C GLU A 62 -12.65 6.13 -14.64
N ASN A 63 -13.42 7.21 -14.58
CA ASN A 63 -12.97 8.48 -13.98
C ASN A 63 -12.61 8.33 -12.49
N ILE A 64 -13.32 7.48 -11.75
CA ILE A 64 -13.00 7.18 -10.35
C ILE A 64 -11.70 6.39 -10.25
N ILE A 65 -11.47 5.41 -11.14
CA ILE A 65 -10.22 4.66 -11.18
C ILE A 65 -9.05 5.60 -11.45
N TRP A 66 -9.15 6.48 -12.45
CA TRP A 66 -8.14 7.47 -12.77
C TRP A 66 -7.91 8.45 -11.61
N SER A 67 -8.98 8.93 -11.00
CA SER A 67 -8.88 9.83 -9.83
C SER A 67 -8.10 9.18 -8.68
N TYR A 68 -8.42 7.92 -8.33
CA TYR A 68 -7.72 7.22 -7.25
C TYR A 68 -6.27 6.90 -7.62
N LEU A 69 -6.01 6.51 -8.88
CA LEU A 69 -4.66 6.25 -9.36
C LEU A 69 -3.77 7.49 -9.27
N ILE A 70 -4.27 8.64 -9.73
CA ILE A 70 -3.55 9.92 -9.69
C ILE A 70 -3.23 10.29 -8.24
N GLN A 71 -4.22 10.25 -7.35
CA GLN A 71 -4.04 10.58 -5.94
C GLN A 71 -3.02 9.64 -5.26
N LEU A 72 -3.11 8.33 -5.55
CA LEU A 72 -2.15 7.34 -5.04
C LEU A 72 -0.74 7.61 -5.54
N CYS A 73 -0.57 7.91 -6.84
CA CYS A 73 0.72 8.25 -7.42
C CYS A 73 1.31 9.53 -6.79
N LEU A 74 0.50 10.56 -6.57
CA LEU A 74 0.95 11.80 -5.91
C LEU A 74 1.37 11.55 -4.46
N GLY A 75 0.64 10.72 -3.71
CA GLY A 75 1.01 10.32 -2.36
C GLY A 75 2.33 9.53 -2.33
N ILE A 76 2.52 8.57 -3.23
CA ILE A 76 3.77 7.80 -3.35
C ILE A 76 4.92 8.67 -3.84
N GLN A 77 4.69 9.57 -4.78
CA GLN A 77 5.69 10.55 -5.21
C GLN A 77 6.19 11.38 -4.03
N TYR A 78 5.27 11.88 -3.20
CA TYR A 78 5.64 12.64 -1.99
C TYR A 78 6.52 11.81 -1.05
N LEU A 79 6.17 10.55 -0.78
CA LEU A 79 6.98 9.66 0.06
C LEU A 79 8.37 9.43 -0.53
N HIS A 80 8.45 9.11 -1.82
CA HIS A 80 9.70 8.81 -2.50
C HIS A 80 10.64 10.04 -2.58
N THR A 81 10.09 11.24 -2.81
CA THR A 81 10.85 12.50 -2.77
C THR A 81 11.43 12.76 -1.36
N ASN A 82 10.76 12.31 -0.32
CA ASN A 82 11.22 12.37 1.06
C ASN A 82 12.01 11.11 1.50
N HIS A 83 12.50 10.32 0.54
CA HIS A 83 13.28 9.11 0.77
C HIS A 83 12.57 8.04 1.63
N ILE A 84 11.25 7.99 1.61
CA ILE A 84 10.44 7.02 2.33
C ILE A 84 9.90 5.97 1.35
N ILE A 85 10.13 4.68 1.61
CA ILE A 85 9.46 3.57 0.93
C ILE A 85 8.36 3.05 1.85
N HIS A 86 7.15 2.89 1.32
CA HIS A 86 6.00 2.38 2.08
C HIS A 86 6.09 0.88 2.35
N ARG A 87 6.41 0.07 1.34
CA ARG A 87 6.63 -1.39 1.36
C ARG A 87 5.39 -2.28 1.57
N ASP A 88 4.21 -1.69 1.76
CA ASP A 88 2.96 -2.45 1.90
C ASP A 88 1.78 -1.70 1.23
N ILE A 89 1.99 -1.23 -0.02
CA ILE A 89 0.91 -0.62 -0.81
C ILE A 89 -0.05 -1.71 -1.23
N LYS A 90 -1.30 -1.61 -0.72
CA LYS A 90 -2.41 -2.53 -0.96
C LYS A 90 -3.74 -1.85 -0.67
N ASN A 91 -4.83 -2.41 -1.16
CA ASN A 91 -6.18 -1.84 -1.03
C ASN A 91 -6.62 -1.60 0.43
N SER A 92 -6.20 -2.44 1.39
CA SER A 92 -6.54 -2.25 2.81
C SER A 92 -5.77 -1.11 3.50
N ASN A 93 -4.69 -0.62 2.90
CA ASN A 93 -3.90 0.51 3.40
C ASN A 93 -4.22 1.82 2.67
N ILE A 94 -5.26 1.83 1.84
CA ILE A 94 -5.75 3.00 1.11
C ILE A 94 -7.14 3.32 1.63
N LEU A 95 -7.28 4.47 2.28
CA LEU A 95 -8.55 4.93 2.85
C LEU A 95 -9.21 5.95 1.92
N ILE A 96 -10.53 5.87 1.80
CA ILE A 96 -11.32 6.77 0.94
C ILE A 96 -12.36 7.50 1.78
N ASN A 97 -12.41 8.82 1.66
CA ASN A 97 -13.43 9.61 2.33
C ASN A 97 -14.73 9.72 1.49
N ILE A 98 -15.72 10.44 2.01
CA ILE A 98 -17.03 10.61 1.35
C ILE A 98 -16.99 11.47 0.09
N THR A 99 -15.93 12.22 -0.14
CA THR A 99 -15.72 13.07 -1.33
C THR A 99 -14.75 12.44 -2.33
N ASP A 100 -14.53 11.12 -2.26
CA ASP A 100 -13.60 10.36 -3.09
C ASP A 100 -12.13 10.82 -3.00
N HIS A 101 -11.74 11.42 -1.84
CA HIS A 101 -10.36 11.74 -1.55
C HIS A 101 -9.66 10.54 -0.90
N LEU A 102 -8.44 10.26 -1.39
CA LEU A 102 -7.62 9.10 -1.01
C LEU A 102 -6.56 9.47 0.03
N TYR A 103 -6.35 8.57 1.00
CA TYR A 103 -5.26 8.65 1.98
C TYR A 103 -4.50 7.34 2.03
N ILE A 104 -3.17 7.40 1.96
CA ILE A 104 -2.28 6.27 2.23
C ILE A 104 -2.11 6.17 3.74
N ALA A 105 -2.27 4.97 4.29
CA ALA A 105 -2.21 4.66 5.71
C ALA A 105 -1.31 3.46 6.00
N ASP A 106 -1.05 3.17 7.28
CA ASP A 106 -0.24 2.04 7.77
C ASP A 106 1.25 2.13 7.37
N PHE A 107 2.00 2.93 8.10
CA PHE A 107 3.44 3.11 7.92
C PHE A 107 4.28 2.19 8.80
N GLY A 108 3.69 1.20 9.46
CA GLY A 108 4.38 0.26 10.37
C GLY A 108 5.49 -0.53 9.71
N THR A 109 5.42 -0.74 8.41
CA THR A 109 6.44 -1.43 7.61
C THR A 109 7.35 -0.50 6.82
N SER A 110 7.07 0.79 6.79
CA SER A 110 7.79 1.78 5.98
C SER A 110 9.24 1.95 6.40
N LYS A 111 10.09 2.42 5.49
CA LYS A 111 11.51 2.65 5.75
C LYS A 111 11.96 3.97 5.16
N VAL A 112 12.72 4.73 5.95
CA VAL A 112 13.45 5.90 5.48
C VAL A 112 14.80 5.45 4.93
N PHE A 113 15.12 5.88 3.70
CA PHE A 113 16.41 5.65 3.06
C PHE A 113 17.33 6.86 3.27
N PHE A 114 18.47 6.63 3.90
CA PHE A 114 19.57 7.57 3.88
C PHE A 114 20.51 7.23 2.72
N GLU A 115 21.14 8.21 2.09
CA GLU A 115 21.93 8.10 0.84
C GLU A 115 22.96 6.95 0.79
N ASN A 116 23.42 6.46 1.95
CA ASN A 116 24.42 5.41 2.05
C ASN A 116 23.87 3.97 2.18
N ASN A 117 22.54 3.77 2.22
CA ASN A 117 21.91 2.46 2.40
C ASN A 117 20.83 2.20 1.31
N SER A 118 21.26 2.20 0.09
CA SER A 118 20.37 2.21 -1.09
C SER A 118 19.51 0.95 -1.30
N MET A 119 19.71 -0.14 -0.53
CA MET A 119 18.98 -1.38 -0.82
C MET A 119 18.74 -2.23 0.43
N THR A 120 17.51 -2.72 0.59
CA THR A 120 17.07 -3.58 1.70
C THR A 120 16.81 -5.00 1.21
N GLN A 121 16.98 -6.01 2.08
CA GLN A 121 16.69 -7.43 1.78
C GLN A 121 15.65 -8.02 2.74
N SER A 122 14.82 -7.20 3.40
CA SER A 122 13.83 -7.72 4.35
C SER A 122 12.56 -8.20 3.63
N PHE A 123 12.09 -9.38 4.01
CA PHE A 123 10.81 -9.93 3.54
C PHE A 123 9.69 -9.21 4.29
N VAL A 124 8.97 -8.32 3.62
CA VAL A 124 7.88 -7.50 4.20
C VAL A 124 6.77 -7.35 3.16
N GLY A 125 5.54 -7.26 3.61
CA GLY A 125 4.36 -7.00 2.78
C GLY A 125 3.33 -8.13 2.79
N THR A 126 2.20 -7.88 2.14
CA THR A 126 1.10 -8.83 2.00
C THR A 126 1.38 -9.79 0.84
N PRO A 127 1.21 -11.12 0.99
CA PRO A 127 1.65 -12.10 0.00
C PRO A 127 1.22 -11.82 -1.44
N TYR A 128 -0.03 -11.41 -1.67
CA TYR A 128 -0.58 -11.16 -3.02
C TYR A 128 -0.02 -9.91 -3.72
N TYR A 129 0.67 -9.04 -2.98
CA TYR A 129 1.22 -7.77 -3.44
C TYR A 129 2.76 -7.76 -3.46
N LEU A 130 3.40 -8.90 -3.10
CA LEU A 130 4.86 -9.00 -3.09
C LEU A 130 5.41 -8.84 -4.51
N SER A 131 6.42 -7.99 -4.64
CA SER A 131 7.11 -7.80 -5.91
C SER A 131 8.10 -8.95 -6.20
N PRO A 132 8.45 -9.19 -7.48
CA PRO A 132 9.40 -10.23 -7.87
C PRO A 132 10.75 -10.13 -7.14
N GLU A 133 11.28 -8.92 -6.97
CA GLU A 133 12.56 -8.69 -6.30
C GLU A 133 12.53 -9.06 -4.82
N ILE A 134 11.40 -8.84 -4.11
CA ILE A 134 11.23 -9.26 -2.71
C ILE A 134 11.21 -10.79 -2.64
N LEU A 135 10.48 -11.47 -3.53
CA LEU A 135 10.40 -12.93 -3.58
C LEU A 135 11.75 -13.58 -3.88
N ASN A 136 12.54 -12.96 -4.76
CA ASN A 136 13.89 -13.41 -5.10
C ASN A 136 14.96 -13.01 -4.05
N LYS A 137 14.54 -12.38 -2.93
CA LYS A 137 15.46 -11.87 -1.90
C LYS A 137 16.54 -10.93 -2.46
N GLN A 138 16.21 -10.23 -3.53
CA GLN A 138 17.08 -9.24 -4.13
C GLN A 138 17.02 -7.93 -3.35
N LYS A 139 17.99 -7.08 -3.59
CA LYS A 139 17.96 -5.70 -3.10
C LYS A 139 16.84 -4.95 -3.84
N TYR A 140 16.00 -4.23 -3.10
CA TYR A 140 14.88 -3.49 -3.67
C TYR A 140 14.96 -1.99 -3.39
N SER A 141 14.26 -1.22 -4.19
CA SER A 141 14.20 0.24 -4.14
C SER A 141 12.74 0.72 -4.06
N PHE A 142 12.52 1.99 -4.29
CA PHE A 142 11.19 2.62 -4.43
C PHE A 142 10.24 1.92 -5.41
N LYS A 143 10.77 1.13 -6.35
CA LYS A 143 9.98 0.43 -7.38
C LYS A 143 9.02 -0.61 -6.83
N ILE A 144 9.23 -1.13 -5.60
CA ILE A 144 8.28 -2.06 -4.99
C ILE A 144 6.93 -1.41 -4.69
N ASP A 145 6.90 -0.10 -4.38
CA ASP A 145 5.65 0.62 -4.19
C ASP A 145 4.92 0.81 -5.53
N ILE A 146 5.66 1.00 -6.62
CA ILE A 146 5.09 1.09 -7.99
C ILE A 146 4.45 -0.25 -8.40
N TRP A 147 5.09 -1.39 -8.04
CA TRP A 147 4.48 -2.70 -8.20
C TRP A 147 3.17 -2.82 -7.41
N GLY A 148 3.16 -2.34 -6.16
CA GLY A 148 1.96 -2.29 -5.32
C GLY A 148 0.84 -1.47 -5.95
N ILE A 149 1.15 -0.30 -6.54
CA ILE A 149 0.17 0.52 -7.29
C ILE A 149 -0.44 -0.29 -8.44
N GLY A 150 0.39 -1.01 -9.21
CA GLY A 150 -0.10 -1.88 -10.28
C GLY A 150 -1.07 -2.97 -9.79
N CYS A 151 -0.76 -3.60 -8.64
CA CYS A 151 -1.64 -4.59 -8.03
C CYS A 151 -2.98 -3.97 -7.55
N VAL A 152 -2.93 -2.77 -6.94
CA VAL A 152 -4.12 -2.01 -6.53
C VAL A 152 -5.00 -1.70 -7.74
N LEU A 153 -4.42 -1.15 -8.79
CA LEU A 153 -5.14 -0.82 -10.03
C LEU A 153 -5.79 -2.06 -10.65
N PHE A 154 -5.03 -3.16 -10.76
CA PHE A 154 -5.56 -4.42 -11.26
C PHE A 154 -6.79 -4.87 -10.47
N GLU A 155 -6.72 -4.86 -9.13
CA GLU A 155 -7.82 -5.30 -8.28
C GLU A 155 -9.03 -4.36 -8.31
N MET A 156 -8.84 -3.06 -8.50
CA MET A 156 -9.94 -2.11 -8.75
C MET A 156 -10.71 -2.44 -10.04
N ILE A 157 -10.01 -2.89 -11.09
CA ILE A 157 -10.58 -3.21 -12.40
C ILE A 157 -11.24 -4.60 -12.40
N SER A 158 -10.58 -5.60 -11.81
CA SER A 158 -10.94 -7.02 -11.90
C SER A 158 -11.70 -7.56 -10.69
N PHE A 159 -11.75 -6.83 -9.57
CA PHE A 159 -12.26 -7.23 -8.24
C PHE A 159 -11.53 -8.44 -7.62
N THR A 160 -10.39 -8.80 -8.16
CA THR A 160 -9.53 -9.89 -7.66
C THR A 160 -8.07 -9.49 -7.75
N PRO A 161 -7.20 -9.94 -6.83
CA PRO A 161 -5.77 -9.70 -6.94
C PRO A 161 -5.20 -10.23 -8.26
N PRO A 162 -4.13 -9.62 -8.81
CA PRO A 162 -3.52 -10.03 -10.07
C PRO A 162 -2.96 -11.46 -10.03
N PHE A 163 -2.51 -11.90 -8.86
CA PHE A 163 -1.94 -13.22 -8.64
C PHE A 163 -2.67 -13.91 -7.49
N ILE A 164 -3.28 -15.07 -7.78
CA ILE A 164 -3.99 -15.90 -6.80
C ILE A 164 -3.45 -17.31 -6.88
N ALA A 165 -3.14 -17.93 -5.74
CA ALA A 165 -2.72 -19.32 -5.65
C ALA A 165 -3.11 -19.91 -4.29
N SER A 166 -3.14 -21.25 -4.21
CA SER A 166 -3.49 -22.00 -3.01
C SER A 166 -2.39 -22.01 -1.93
N ASN A 167 -1.15 -21.70 -2.30
CA ASN A 167 0.00 -21.66 -1.40
C ASN A 167 1.09 -20.70 -1.90
N MET A 168 2.03 -20.37 -1.00
CA MET A 168 3.11 -19.42 -1.29
C MET A 168 4.02 -19.84 -2.43
N LYS A 169 4.32 -21.14 -2.59
CA LYS A 169 5.19 -21.63 -3.67
C LYS A 169 4.56 -21.39 -5.04
N SER A 170 3.28 -21.70 -5.19
CA SER A 170 2.51 -21.46 -6.42
C SER A 170 2.30 -19.97 -6.67
N LEU A 171 2.07 -19.18 -5.63
CA LEU A 171 1.94 -17.74 -5.73
C LEU A 171 3.24 -17.10 -6.23
N SER A 172 4.37 -17.43 -5.60
CA SER A 172 5.69 -16.96 -6.02
C SER A 172 5.98 -17.32 -7.49
N LYS A 173 5.67 -18.56 -7.92
CA LYS A 173 5.85 -18.95 -9.33
C LYS A 173 5.02 -18.07 -10.27
N LYS A 174 3.77 -17.78 -9.94
CA LYS A 174 2.90 -16.91 -10.76
C LYS A 174 3.43 -15.47 -10.83
N ILE A 175 3.86 -14.90 -9.71
CA ILE A 175 4.41 -13.56 -9.66
C ILE A 175 5.71 -13.47 -10.49
N LEU A 176 6.62 -14.42 -10.31
CA LEU A 176 7.90 -14.46 -11.02
C LEU A 176 7.76 -14.70 -12.54
N SER A 177 6.73 -15.44 -12.96
CA SER A 177 6.43 -15.64 -14.39
C SER A 177 5.58 -14.51 -14.99
N THR A 178 5.18 -13.50 -14.20
CA THR A 178 4.25 -12.42 -14.60
C THR A 178 2.97 -12.94 -15.27
N SER A 179 2.52 -14.14 -14.89
CA SER A 179 1.31 -14.75 -15.42
C SER A 179 0.09 -14.23 -14.71
N PHE A 180 -0.49 -13.15 -15.22
CA PHE A 180 -1.71 -12.53 -14.70
C PHE A 180 -2.93 -13.44 -14.84
N SER A 181 -3.91 -13.26 -13.95
CA SER A 181 -5.25 -13.80 -14.16
C SER A 181 -5.87 -13.17 -15.42
N LYS A 182 -6.33 -14.02 -16.36
CA LYS A 182 -6.87 -13.59 -17.66
C LYS A 182 -8.26 -12.93 -17.58
N ASN A 183 -8.79 -12.67 -16.38
CA ASN A 183 -10.14 -12.15 -16.17
C ASN A 183 -10.28 -10.62 -16.28
N LEU A 184 -9.36 -9.96 -16.96
CA LEU A 184 -9.53 -8.56 -17.35
C LEU A 184 -10.62 -8.47 -18.42
N LYS A 185 -11.88 -8.34 -18.02
CA LYS A 185 -12.91 -7.73 -18.87
C LYS A 185 -12.59 -6.25 -18.95
N LEU A 186 -11.80 -5.89 -19.95
CA LEU A 186 -11.37 -4.52 -20.21
C LEU A 186 -12.57 -3.57 -20.18
N TYR A 187 -12.38 -2.39 -19.63
CA TYR A 187 -13.19 -1.22 -19.90
C TYR A 187 -13.12 -1.04 -21.42
N SER A 188 -14.26 -0.87 -22.06
CA SER A 188 -14.31 -0.70 -23.51
C SER A 188 -13.37 0.42 -23.93
N SER A 189 -12.50 0.13 -24.89
CA SER A 189 -11.77 1.17 -25.60
C SER A 189 -12.74 2.23 -26.08
N MET A 190 -12.60 3.46 -25.57
CA MET A 190 -13.06 4.62 -26.30
C MET A 190 -12.21 4.83 -27.54
#